data_c7185d8edc044f7e2c48a58988cbbea6
#
_entry.id   c7185d8edc044f7e2c48a58988cbbea6
#
_cell.length_a   1.000
_cell.length_b   1.000
_cell.length_c   1.000
_cell.angle_alpha   90.00
_cell.angle_beta   90.00
_cell.angle_gamma   90.00
#
_symmetry.space_group_name_H-M   'P 1'
#
loop_
_entity.id
_entity.type
_entity.pdbx_description
1 polymer ?
#
loop_
_entity_poly.entity_id
_entity_poly.type
_entity_poly.pdbx_seq_one_letter_code
_entity_poly.pdbx_strand_id
1 'polypeptide(L)'
;PYFQPDTQYHFDGVMDSLQRAAAHLPRVDAIGASAAGVYVNNRVKVASLFRGVAPDLFNARVKDIFLEVQRAWHGVPLEVANDGEVTALAGSMSLGVNGVLGIAMGTSQAVGYVTPGGNITSWLSELAFAPVDYNPAAACDEWSGDYGVGAQYFSQQAVGRLLPVSGIEADAKLPLPEKLKLVQSLMKSGDYRARKIYETLGTYLGYALAHYADFYEFNHLL
;
A
#
# COMPACT_ATOMS: atom_id res chain seq x y z
N PRO A 1 -10.95 13.94 -1.42
CA PRO A 1 -10.38 14.13 -0.07
C PRO A 1 -8.88 14.41 -0.09
N TYR A 2 -8.09 13.84 -1.04
CA TYR A 2 -6.62 13.98 -1.06
C TYR A 2 -6.09 15.42 -1.19
N PHE A 3 -6.89 16.37 -1.63
CA PHE A 3 -6.52 17.78 -1.77
C PHE A 3 -7.29 18.69 -0.81
N GLN A 4 -7.87 18.12 0.24
CA GLN A 4 -8.56 18.89 1.28
C GLN A 4 -7.52 19.61 2.16
N PRO A 5 -7.49 20.96 2.18
CA PRO A 5 -6.53 21.73 2.96
C PRO A 5 -6.94 21.91 4.43
N ASP A 6 -8.20 21.68 4.76
CA ASP A 6 -8.74 21.91 6.11
C ASP A 6 -8.34 20.77 7.06
N THR A 7 -7.54 21.10 8.05
CA THR A 7 -7.05 20.16 9.06
C THR A 7 -8.16 19.65 9.99
N GLN A 8 -9.17 20.48 10.25
CA GLN A 8 -10.32 20.11 11.09
C GLN A 8 -11.17 19.04 10.38
N TYR A 9 -11.37 19.18 9.07
CA TYR A 9 -12.05 18.17 8.26
C TYR A 9 -11.39 16.78 8.40
N HIS A 10 -10.06 16.73 8.40
CA HIS A 10 -9.34 15.46 8.58
C HIS A 10 -9.51 14.90 9.98
N PHE A 11 -9.39 15.72 11.01
CA PHE A 11 -9.62 15.30 12.39
C PHE A 11 -11.04 14.78 12.59
N ASP A 12 -12.04 15.52 12.14
CA ASP A 12 -13.47 15.15 12.26
C ASP A 12 -13.75 13.84 11.50
N GLY A 13 -13.15 13.64 10.33
CA GLY A 13 -13.27 12.41 9.55
C GLY A 13 -12.72 11.18 10.27
N VAL A 14 -11.59 11.31 10.96
CA VAL A 14 -11.03 10.23 11.80
C VAL A 14 -11.95 9.96 12.98
N MET A 15 -12.39 11.01 13.69
CA MET A 15 -13.28 10.90 14.86
C MET A 15 -14.61 10.25 14.48
N ASP A 16 -15.25 10.68 13.38
CA ASP A 16 -16.49 10.08 12.89
C ASP A 16 -16.33 8.59 12.56
N SER A 17 -15.21 8.22 11.92
CA SER A 17 -14.91 6.82 11.60
C SER A 17 -14.78 5.96 12.86
N LEU A 18 -14.10 6.46 13.88
CA LEU A 18 -13.93 5.77 15.15
C LEU A 18 -15.25 5.69 15.91
N GLN A 19 -16.04 6.76 15.95
CA GLN A 19 -17.35 6.77 16.61
C GLN A 19 -18.30 5.76 15.98
N ARG A 20 -18.33 5.67 14.64
CA ARG A 20 -19.14 4.67 13.92
C ARG A 20 -18.70 3.25 14.24
N ALA A 21 -17.38 2.98 14.28
CA ALA A 21 -16.87 1.68 14.65
C ALA A 21 -17.20 1.33 16.11
N ALA A 22 -17.04 2.27 17.02
CA ALA A 22 -17.30 2.09 18.44
C ALA A 22 -18.81 1.93 18.78
N ALA A 23 -19.71 2.46 17.95
CA ALA A 23 -21.16 2.38 18.19
C ALA A 23 -21.71 0.95 18.34
N HIS A 24 -20.96 -0.04 17.87
CA HIS A 24 -21.30 -1.47 17.96
C HIS A 24 -20.64 -2.19 19.15
N LEU A 25 -19.87 -1.48 19.96
CA LEU A 25 -19.09 -2.05 21.06
C LEU A 25 -19.66 -1.57 22.41
N PRO A 26 -19.71 -2.42 23.43
CA PRO A 26 -20.12 -2.00 24.77
C PRO A 26 -19.09 -1.09 25.44
N ARG A 27 -17.82 -1.18 25.02
CA ARG A 27 -16.68 -0.42 25.53
C ARG A 27 -15.54 -0.47 24.54
N VAL A 28 -14.71 0.57 24.53
CA VAL A 28 -13.47 0.63 23.75
C VAL A 28 -12.29 0.60 24.71
N ASP A 29 -11.47 -0.44 24.65
CA ASP A 29 -10.31 -0.63 25.51
C ASP A 29 -8.99 -0.28 24.79
N ALA A 30 -8.98 -0.36 23.46
CA ALA A 30 -7.86 0.03 22.60
C ALA A 30 -8.36 0.43 21.22
N ILE A 31 -7.58 1.23 20.51
CA ILE A 31 -7.85 1.69 19.16
C ILE A 31 -6.68 1.26 18.27
N GLY A 32 -6.97 0.43 17.26
CA GLY A 32 -6.08 0.15 16.14
C GLY A 32 -6.53 0.90 14.89
N ALA A 33 -5.66 1.68 14.29
CA ALA A 33 -5.94 2.40 13.06
C ALA A 33 -5.01 1.92 11.93
N SER A 34 -5.59 1.69 10.74
CA SER A 34 -4.87 1.36 9.52
C SER A 34 -5.04 2.49 8.53
N ALA A 35 -3.94 3.07 8.06
CA ALA A 35 -3.99 4.18 7.12
C ALA A 35 -2.75 4.19 6.20
N ALA A 36 -2.96 4.60 4.93
CA ALA A 36 -1.87 4.76 3.99
C ALA A 36 -0.93 5.88 4.43
N GLY A 37 0.36 5.61 4.53
CA GLY A 37 1.38 6.57 4.92
C GLY A 37 2.45 6.01 5.84
N VAL A 38 3.33 6.88 6.30
CA VAL A 38 4.42 6.57 7.22
C VAL A 38 4.10 7.14 8.60
N TYR A 39 4.06 6.27 9.58
CA TYR A 39 3.74 6.60 10.97
C TYR A 39 4.88 6.19 11.89
N VAL A 40 5.25 7.06 12.83
CA VAL A 40 6.28 6.76 13.83
C VAL A 40 5.79 7.27 15.18
N ASN A 41 5.61 6.37 16.14
CA ASN A 41 5.07 6.69 17.47
C ASN A 41 3.74 7.45 17.37
N ASN A 42 2.82 6.97 16.55
CA ASN A 42 1.50 7.55 16.28
C ASN A 42 1.53 8.98 15.69
N ARG A 43 2.67 9.39 15.11
CA ARG A 43 2.82 10.66 14.41
C ARG A 43 2.93 10.45 12.92
N VAL A 44 2.18 11.26 12.18
CA VAL A 44 2.24 11.25 10.72
C VAL A 44 3.58 11.84 10.27
N LYS A 45 4.35 11.08 9.49
CA LYS A 45 5.55 11.57 8.80
C LYS A 45 5.20 12.03 7.38
N VAL A 46 4.52 11.17 6.64
CA VAL A 46 3.96 11.45 5.33
C VAL A 46 2.73 10.60 5.12
N ALA A 47 1.68 11.16 4.53
CA ALA A 47 0.51 10.41 4.09
C ALA A 47 -0.21 11.14 2.96
N SER A 48 -0.64 10.38 1.96
CA SER A 48 -1.32 10.92 0.77
C SER A 48 -2.63 11.64 1.11
N LEU A 49 -3.28 11.26 2.20
CA LEU A 49 -4.51 11.88 2.68
C LEU A 49 -4.33 13.38 2.96
N PHE A 50 -3.15 13.81 3.35
CA PHE A 50 -2.89 15.19 3.78
C PHE A 50 -2.14 16.03 2.72
N ARG A 51 -2.10 15.59 1.45
CA ARG A 51 -1.40 16.31 0.36
C ARG A 51 -1.90 17.75 0.14
N GLY A 52 -3.16 18.03 0.47
CA GLY A 52 -3.74 19.35 0.32
C GLY A 52 -3.40 20.32 1.44
N VAL A 53 -2.81 19.85 2.53
CA VAL A 53 -2.49 20.66 3.71
C VAL A 53 -1.16 21.36 3.52
N ALA A 54 -1.12 22.67 3.77
CA ALA A 54 0.11 23.45 3.70
C ALA A 54 1.13 22.96 4.75
N PRO A 55 2.45 23.01 4.45
CA PRO A 55 3.49 22.43 5.32
C PRO A 55 3.52 22.97 6.76
N ASP A 56 3.23 24.24 6.96
CA ASP A 56 3.13 24.88 8.28
C ASP A 56 1.94 24.34 9.08
N LEU A 57 0.78 24.20 8.44
CA LEU A 57 -0.41 23.61 9.04
C LEU A 57 -0.25 22.11 9.27
N PHE A 58 0.45 21.40 8.37
CA PHE A 58 0.79 20.00 8.57
C PHE A 58 1.59 19.82 9.86
N ASN A 59 2.66 20.60 10.04
CA ASN A 59 3.49 20.52 11.23
C ASN A 59 2.73 20.92 12.51
N ALA A 60 1.85 21.89 12.43
CA ALA A 60 1.13 22.42 13.59
C ALA A 60 -0.09 21.59 14.02
N ARG A 61 -0.75 20.87 13.07
CA ARG A 61 -2.06 20.26 13.31
C ARG A 61 -2.16 18.79 12.88
N VAL A 62 -1.48 18.38 11.80
CA VAL A 62 -1.63 17.03 11.22
C VAL A 62 -0.61 16.05 11.78
N LYS A 63 0.61 16.50 12.00
CA LYS A 63 1.68 15.63 12.50
C LYS A 63 1.27 14.81 13.72
N ASP A 64 0.57 15.40 14.65
CA ASP A 64 0.16 14.82 15.93
C ASP A 64 -1.34 14.47 15.99
N ILE A 65 -2.03 14.41 14.83
CA ILE A 65 -3.49 14.21 14.74
C ILE A 65 -3.97 12.96 15.50
N PHE A 66 -3.25 11.84 15.41
CA PHE A 66 -3.61 10.59 16.11
C PHE A 66 -3.39 10.70 17.63
N LEU A 67 -2.43 11.49 18.08
CA LEU A 67 -2.26 11.79 19.51
C LEU A 67 -3.38 12.71 20.01
N GLU A 68 -3.91 13.59 19.17
CA GLU A 68 -5.10 14.41 19.50
C GLU A 68 -6.36 13.54 19.55
N VAL A 69 -6.52 12.63 18.61
CA VAL A 69 -7.58 11.61 18.62
C VAL A 69 -7.52 10.77 19.91
N GLN A 70 -6.34 10.28 20.29
CA GLN A 70 -6.16 9.53 21.54
C GLN A 70 -6.61 10.35 22.76
N ARG A 71 -6.24 11.63 22.83
CA ARG A 71 -6.67 12.52 23.91
C ARG A 71 -8.19 12.71 23.93
N ALA A 72 -8.81 12.89 22.76
CA ALA A 72 -10.26 13.01 22.62
C ALA A 72 -11.01 11.73 23.04
N TRP A 73 -10.35 10.57 22.97
CA TRP A 73 -10.83 9.29 23.46
C TRP A 73 -10.32 8.94 24.87
N HIS A 74 -10.14 9.98 25.72
CA HIS A 74 -9.77 9.84 27.13
C HIS A 74 -8.48 9.06 27.40
N GLY A 75 -7.55 9.08 26.45
CA GLY A 75 -6.25 8.41 26.59
C GLY A 75 -6.30 6.89 26.39
N VAL A 76 -7.37 6.35 25.79
CA VAL A 76 -7.40 4.93 25.39
C VAL A 76 -6.16 4.60 24.56
N PRO A 77 -5.46 3.49 24.81
CA PRO A 77 -4.31 3.09 23.98
C PRO A 77 -4.67 3.12 22.51
N LEU A 78 -3.84 3.80 21.72
CA LEU A 78 -4.03 3.94 20.27
C LEU A 78 -2.74 3.60 19.56
N GLU A 79 -2.84 2.81 18.49
CA GLU A 79 -1.75 2.56 17.56
C GLU A 79 -2.22 2.79 16.14
N VAL A 80 -1.47 3.55 15.36
CA VAL A 80 -1.68 3.73 13.92
C VAL A 80 -0.52 3.12 13.15
N ALA A 81 -0.83 2.28 12.18
CA ALA A 81 0.14 1.62 11.32
C ALA A 81 -0.21 1.79 9.84
N ASN A 82 0.79 1.56 8.99
CA ASN A 82 0.60 1.53 7.54
C ASN A 82 -0.39 0.42 7.15
N ASP A 83 -1.20 0.65 6.13
CA ASP A 83 -2.23 -0.30 5.67
C ASP A 83 -1.63 -1.59 5.10
N GLY A 84 -0.46 -1.54 4.46
CA GLY A 84 0.29 -2.71 4.03
C GLY A 84 0.74 -3.57 5.22
N GLU A 85 1.29 -2.95 6.26
CA GLU A 85 1.71 -3.61 7.49
C GLU A 85 0.55 -4.32 8.19
N VAL A 86 -0.59 -3.62 8.31
CA VAL A 86 -1.80 -4.19 8.94
C VAL A 86 -2.35 -5.36 8.10
N THR A 87 -2.29 -5.26 6.77
CA THR A 87 -2.73 -6.34 5.88
C THR A 87 -1.86 -7.58 6.04
N ALA A 88 -0.53 -7.42 6.08
CA ALA A 88 0.40 -8.53 6.31
C ALA A 88 0.19 -9.17 7.70
N LEU A 89 -0.02 -8.35 8.73
CA LEU A 89 -0.32 -8.83 10.09
C LEU A 89 -1.63 -9.61 10.14
N ALA A 90 -2.69 -9.11 9.52
CA ALA A 90 -3.97 -9.81 9.43
C ALA A 90 -3.83 -11.15 8.71
N GLY A 91 -3.06 -11.21 7.63
CA GLY A 91 -2.75 -12.45 6.92
C GLY A 91 -1.96 -13.44 7.78
N SER A 92 -0.92 -12.97 8.47
CA SER A 92 -0.12 -13.74 9.42
C SER A 92 -1.01 -14.36 10.51
N MET A 93 -1.86 -13.56 11.14
CA MET A 93 -2.80 -14.01 12.18
C MET A 93 -3.82 -15.03 11.63
N SER A 94 -4.37 -14.77 10.44
CA SER A 94 -5.37 -15.65 9.81
C SER A 94 -4.80 -17.02 9.45
N LEU A 95 -3.54 -17.06 9.00
CA LEU A 95 -2.84 -18.30 8.63
C LEU A 95 -2.16 -18.97 9.81
N GLY A 96 -2.02 -18.28 10.95
CA GLY A 96 -1.30 -18.78 12.12
C GLY A 96 0.20 -18.96 11.88
N VAL A 97 0.80 -18.12 11.04
CA VAL A 97 2.23 -18.18 10.67
C VAL A 97 2.91 -16.84 10.85
N ASN A 98 4.21 -16.85 11.13
CA ASN A 98 5.07 -15.66 11.23
C ASN A 98 6.13 -15.68 10.11
N GLY A 99 6.92 -14.59 9.99
CA GLY A 99 7.87 -14.45 8.90
C GLY A 99 7.14 -14.30 7.56
N VAL A 100 6.24 -13.33 7.48
CA VAL A 100 5.37 -13.08 6.31
C VAL A 100 5.78 -11.81 5.60
N LEU A 101 6.02 -11.89 4.29
CA LEU A 101 6.05 -10.74 3.41
C LEU A 101 4.71 -10.67 2.65
N GLY A 102 3.90 -9.65 2.94
CA GLY A 102 2.63 -9.42 2.26
C GLY A 102 2.80 -8.40 1.14
N ILE A 103 2.38 -8.74 -0.08
CA ILE A 103 2.49 -7.85 -1.25
C ILE A 103 1.12 -7.68 -1.90
N ALA A 104 0.57 -6.48 -1.80
CA ALA A 104 -0.66 -6.11 -2.51
C ALA A 104 -0.32 -5.41 -3.83
N MET A 105 -0.84 -5.94 -4.93
CA MET A 105 -0.65 -5.41 -6.29
C MET A 105 -1.96 -4.79 -6.79
N GLY A 106 -2.08 -3.48 -6.64
CA GLY A 106 -3.26 -2.72 -7.03
C GLY A 106 -2.96 -1.59 -8.00
N THR A 107 -3.41 -0.38 -7.68
CA THR A 107 -3.07 0.87 -8.40
C THR A 107 -1.56 1.14 -8.33
N SER A 108 -0.98 0.85 -7.18
CA SER A 108 0.45 0.79 -6.91
C SER A 108 0.76 -0.55 -6.24
N GLN A 109 1.97 -0.71 -5.72
CA GLN A 109 2.36 -1.82 -4.86
C GLN A 109 2.27 -1.35 -3.40
N ALA A 110 1.70 -2.15 -2.52
CA ALA A 110 1.81 -1.96 -1.08
C ALA A 110 2.44 -3.22 -0.48
N VAL A 111 3.30 -3.03 0.51
CA VAL A 111 4.01 -4.13 1.14
C VAL A 111 3.94 -4.00 2.65
N GLY A 112 3.78 -5.13 3.32
CA GLY A 112 3.90 -5.22 4.76
C GLY A 112 4.76 -6.42 5.15
N TYR A 113 5.40 -6.32 6.30
CA TYR A 113 6.27 -7.36 6.80
C TYR A 113 5.95 -7.73 8.25
N VAL A 114 5.79 -9.02 8.48
CA VAL A 114 5.69 -9.60 9.82
C VAL A 114 6.93 -10.42 10.08
N THR A 115 7.66 -10.07 11.13
CA THR A 115 8.92 -10.74 11.51
C THR A 115 8.69 -12.20 11.89
N PRO A 116 9.74 -13.05 11.96
CA PRO A 116 9.63 -14.40 12.52
C PRO A 116 9.10 -14.42 13.95
N GLY A 117 9.28 -13.35 14.72
CA GLY A 117 8.71 -13.18 16.06
C GLY A 117 7.23 -12.75 16.09
N GLY A 118 6.58 -12.58 14.94
CA GLY A 118 5.16 -12.21 14.83
C GLY A 118 4.84 -10.73 15.04
N ASN A 119 5.84 -9.85 14.90
CA ASN A 119 5.66 -8.41 15.07
C ASN A 119 5.76 -7.68 13.72
N ILE A 120 4.95 -6.64 13.53
CA ILE A 120 5.21 -5.63 12.53
C ILE A 120 6.39 -4.77 12.96
N THR A 121 7.08 -4.17 12.02
CA THR A 121 8.25 -3.32 12.28
C THR A 121 7.86 -1.84 12.17
N SER A 122 8.68 -0.98 12.75
CA SER A 122 8.62 0.47 12.48
C SER A 122 9.41 0.87 11.23
N TRP A 123 9.87 -0.10 10.45
CA TRP A 123 10.59 0.15 9.21
C TRP A 123 9.65 0.62 8.12
N LEU A 124 10.20 1.36 7.18
CA LEU A 124 9.49 1.74 5.99
C LEU A 124 9.55 0.58 4.99
N SER A 125 8.44 -0.14 4.82
CA SER A 125 8.34 -1.28 3.87
C SER A 125 7.80 -0.81 2.51
N GLU A 126 8.26 0.34 2.00
CA GLU A 126 7.81 0.94 0.74
C GLU A 126 8.54 0.35 -0.48
N LEU A 127 8.40 -0.97 -0.70
CA LEU A 127 9.00 -1.65 -1.84
C LEU A 127 8.44 -1.18 -3.19
N ALA A 128 7.36 -0.41 -3.20
CA ALA A 128 6.89 0.30 -4.40
C ALA A 128 7.97 1.18 -5.02
N PHE A 129 8.87 1.74 -4.21
CA PHE A 129 9.97 2.60 -4.64
C PHE A 129 11.34 1.92 -4.59
N ALA A 130 11.40 0.64 -4.23
CA ALA A 130 12.62 -0.14 -4.32
C ALA A 130 12.97 -0.42 -5.80
N PRO A 131 14.23 -0.25 -6.21
CA PRO A 131 14.66 -0.54 -7.57
C PRO A 131 14.63 -2.06 -7.81
N VAL A 132 13.97 -2.47 -8.90
CA VAL A 132 13.84 -3.87 -9.34
C VAL A 132 14.28 -4.06 -10.80
N ASP A 133 14.46 -2.99 -11.56
CA ASP A 133 14.98 -3.00 -12.91
C ASP A 133 16.04 -1.91 -13.08
N TYR A 134 17.27 -2.34 -13.30
CA TYR A 134 18.45 -1.48 -13.48
C TYR A 134 18.73 -1.12 -14.94
N ASN A 135 17.81 -1.45 -15.86
CA ASN A 135 17.96 -1.08 -17.26
C ASN A 135 17.87 0.47 -17.40
N PRO A 136 18.80 1.12 -18.13
CA PRO A 136 18.69 2.56 -18.38
C PRO A 136 17.38 2.99 -19.07
N ALA A 137 16.71 2.06 -19.77
CA ALA A 137 15.41 2.29 -20.39
C ALA A 137 14.24 1.76 -19.55
N ALA A 138 14.45 1.50 -18.26
CA ALA A 138 13.40 1.07 -17.35
C ALA A 138 12.27 2.10 -17.25
N ALA A 139 11.08 1.65 -16.88
CA ALA A 139 9.93 2.54 -16.74
C ALA A 139 10.17 3.55 -15.61
N CYS A 140 9.87 4.82 -15.91
CA CYS A 140 9.86 5.90 -14.91
C CYS A 140 8.53 5.89 -14.16
N ASP A 141 8.59 6.02 -12.86
CA ASP A 141 7.40 6.24 -12.03
C ASP A 141 7.02 7.72 -12.04
N GLU A 142 5.80 8.02 -12.48
CA GLU A 142 5.34 9.41 -12.66
C GLU A 142 5.23 10.17 -11.32
N TRP A 143 5.09 9.46 -10.22
CA TRP A 143 4.90 10.08 -8.91
C TRP A 143 6.23 10.38 -8.21
N SER A 144 7.16 9.42 -8.18
CA SER A 144 8.47 9.61 -7.54
C SER A 144 9.52 10.19 -8.50
N GLY A 145 9.36 9.99 -9.81
CA GLY A 145 10.37 10.30 -10.83
C GLY A 145 11.48 9.24 -10.93
N ASP A 146 11.40 8.16 -10.14
CA ASP A 146 12.40 7.10 -10.14
C ASP A 146 12.20 6.11 -11.28
N TYR A 147 13.29 5.50 -11.74
CA TYR A 147 13.29 4.51 -12.80
C TYR A 147 13.39 3.09 -12.23
N GLY A 148 12.65 2.16 -12.82
CA GLY A 148 12.80 0.74 -12.53
C GLY A 148 12.30 0.31 -11.16
N VAL A 149 11.38 1.06 -10.55
CA VAL A 149 10.89 0.78 -9.19
C VAL A 149 9.69 -0.17 -9.18
N GLY A 150 9.48 -0.85 -8.06
CA GLY A 150 8.49 -1.91 -7.87
C GLY A 150 7.08 -1.55 -8.31
N ALA A 151 6.63 -0.30 -8.06
CA ALA A 151 5.32 0.20 -8.49
C ALA A 151 5.07 0.03 -9.98
N GLN A 152 6.11 0.12 -10.80
CA GLN A 152 6.01 -0.02 -12.24
C GLN A 152 5.97 -1.48 -12.72
N TYR A 153 6.32 -2.45 -11.87
CA TYR A 153 6.42 -3.89 -12.21
C TYR A 153 5.39 -4.74 -11.49
N PHE A 154 4.91 -4.31 -10.31
CA PHE A 154 4.00 -5.07 -9.44
C PHE A 154 2.69 -4.33 -9.17
N SER A 155 2.13 -3.74 -10.23
CA SER A 155 0.84 -3.05 -10.18
C SER A 155 0.13 -3.10 -11.54
N GLN A 156 -1.03 -2.46 -11.63
CA GLN A 156 -1.75 -2.28 -12.90
C GLN A 156 -0.93 -1.52 -13.96
N GLN A 157 0.11 -0.77 -13.57
CA GLN A 157 1.02 -0.10 -14.49
C GLN A 157 1.73 -1.11 -15.40
N ALA A 158 2.24 -2.20 -14.84
CA ALA A 158 2.88 -3.27 -15.60
C ALA A 158 1.90 -3.90 -16.60
N VAL A 159 0.66 -4.17 -16.19
CA VAL A 159 -0.38 -4.69 -17.09
C VAL A 159 -0.61 -3.74 -18.25
N GLY A 160 -0.73 -2.44 -17.97
CA GLY A 160 -0.93 -1.41 -18.99
C GLY A 160 0.21 -1.34 -20.01
N ARG A 161 1.46 -1.48 -19.57
CA ARG A 161 2.65 -1.47 -20.46
C ARG A 161 2.81 -2.75 -21.26
N LEU A 162 2.43 -3.90 -20.69
CA LEU A 162 2.54 -5.18 -21.37
C LEU A 162 1.45 -5.43 -22.41
N LEU A 163 0.33 -4.71 -22.38
CA LEU A 163 -0.76 -4.85 -23.34
C LEU A 163 -0.28 -4.75 -24.81
N PRO A 164 0.35 -3.65 -25.24
CA PRO A 164 0.78 -3.53 -26.64
C PRO A 164 1.86 -4.56 -27.00
N VAL A 165 2.74 -4.91 -26.04
CA VAL A 165 3.81 -5.91 -26.26
C VAL A 165 3.23 -7.30 -26.45
N SER A 166 2.10 -7.62 -25.80
CA SER A 166 1.40 -8.89 -25.96
C SER A 166 0.55 -9.00 -27.24
N GLY A 167 0.42 -7.89 -28.00
CA GLY A 167 -0.45 -7.83 -29.18
C GLY A 167 -1.94 -7.74 -28.86
N ILE A 168 -2.28 -7.32 -27.63
CA ILE A 168 -3.67 -7.00 -27.26
C ILE A 168 -3.90 -5.51 -27.55
N GLU A 169 -4.81 -5.25 -28.49
CA GLU A 169 -5.22 -3.91 -28.83
C GLU A 169 -6.14 -3.34 -27.75
N ALA A 170 -5.86 -2.14 -27.28
CA ALA A 170 -6.71 -1.37 -26.39
C ALA A 170 -6.59 0.11 -26.72
N ASP A 171 -7.65 0.86 -26.50
CA ASP A 171 -7.59 2.31 -26.65
C ASP A 171 -6.47 2.87 -25.73
N ALA A 172 -5.57 3.65 -26.30
CA ALA A 172 -4.47 4.26 -25.55
C ALA A 172 -4.98 5.13 -24.38
N LYS A 173 -6.16 5.78 -24.57
CA LYS A 173 -6.81 6.62 -23.56
C LYS A 173 -7.57 5.82 -22.48
N LEU A 174 -7.71 4.50 -22.64
CA LEU A 174 -8.40 3.68 -21.65
C LEU A 174 -7.66 3.75 -20.31
N PRO A 175 -8.35 4.08 -19.20
CA PRO A 175 -7.74 4.14 -17.87
C PRO A 175 -7.12 2.79 -17.46
N LEU A 176 -6.06 2.81 -16.67
CA LEU A 176 -5.37 1.60 -16.22
C LEU A 176 -6.28 0.56 -15.55
N PRO A 177 -7.23 0.92 -14.67
CA PRO A 177 -8.17 -0.05 -14.12
C PRO A 177 -9.00 -0.77 -15.17
N GLU A 178 -9.39 -0.07 -16.25
CA GLU A 178 -10.17 -0.66 -17.35
C GLU A 178 -9.28 -1.56 -18.24
N LYS A 179 -8.00 -1.18 -18.44
CA LYS A 179 -7.01 -2.06 -19.09
C LYS A 179 -6.82 -3.35 -18.30
N LEU A 180 -6.73 -3.25 -16.97
CA LEU A 180 -6.65 -4.43 -16.10
C LEU A 180 -7.89 -5.33 -16.23
N LYS A 181 -9.11 -4.76 -16.20
CA LYS A 181 -10.36 -5.51 -16.39
C LYS A 181 -10.42 -6.22 -17.76
N LEU A 182 -9.95 -5.54 -18.82
CA LEU A 182 -9.85 -6.13 -20.15
C LEU A 182 -8.96 -7.39 -20.12
N VAL A 183 -7.74 -7.28 -19.57
CA VAL A 183 -6.82 -8.42 -19.49
C VAL A 183 -7.38 -9.53 -18.62
N GLN A 184 -8.04 -9.23 -17.50
CA GLN A 184 -8.69 -10.22 -16.66
C GLN A 184 -9.84 -10.94 -17.38
N SER A 185 -10.62 -10.22 -18.19
CA SER A 185 -11.69 -10.80 -18.99
C SER A 185 -11.13 -11.74 -20.07
N LEU A 186 -10.08 -11.30 -20.78
CA LEU A 186 -9.39 -12.12 -21.78
C LEU A 186 -8.77 -13.38 -21.14
N MET A 187 -8.16 -13.23 -19.96
CA MET A 187 -7.61 -14.36 -19.20
C MET A 187 -8.70 -15.40 -18.87
N LYS A 188 -9.89 -14.94 -18.42
CA LYS A 188 -11.03 -15.82 -18.13
C LYS A 188 -11.55 -16.54 -19.37
N SER A 189 -11.44 -15.93 -20.55
CA SER A 189 -11.82 -16.55 -21.84
C SER A 189 -10.72 -17.46 -22.42
N GLY A 190 -9.58 -17.59 -21.74
CA GLY A 190 -8.48 -18.45 -22.17
C GLY A 190 -7.53 -17.81 -23.19
N ASP A 191 -7.56 -16.50 -23.36
CA ASP A 191 -6.65 -15.80 -24.27
C ASP A 191 -5.20 -15.97 -23.82
N TYR A 192 -4.39 -16.62 -24.66
CA TYR A 192 -2.98 -16.90 -24.41
C TYR A 192 -2.16 -15.61 -24.21
N ARG A 193 -2.48 -14.51 -24.88
CA ARG A 193 -1.76 -13.24 -24.78
C ARG A 193 -1.94 -12.62 -23.39
N ALA A 194 -3.17 -12.66 -22.86
CA ALA A 194 -3.47 -12.23 -21.50
C ALA A 194 -2.75 -13.09 -20.47
N ARG A 195 -2.70 -14.40 -20.67
CA ARG A 195 -1.94 -15.33 -19.84
C ARG A 195 -0.44 -14.96 -19.80
N LYS A 196 0.13 -14.63 -20.96
CA LYS A 196 1.56 -14.22 -21.06
C LYS A 196 1.87 -12.96 -20.25
N ILE A 197 0.95 -12.00 -20.12
CA ILE A 197 1.13 -10.84 -19.26
C ILE A 197 1.33 -11.29 -17.81
N TYR A 198 0.46 -12.16 -17.29
CA TYR A 198 0.56 -12.64 -15.90
C TYR A 198 1.77 -13.54 -15.66
N GLU A 199 2.14 -14.37 -16.63
CA GLU A 199 3.39 -15.16 -16.58
C GLU A 199 4.61 -14.25 -16.48
N THR A 200 4.63 -13.13 -17.23
CA THR A 200 5.70 -12.14 -17.18
C THR A 200 5.78 -11.47 -15.82
N LEU A 201 4.62 -11.02 -15.28
CA LEU A 201 4.56 -10.44 -13.92
C LEU A 201 5.05 -11.43 -12.86
N GLY A 202 4.63 -12.71 -12.96
CA GLY A 202 5.07 -13.75 -12.05
C GLY A 202 6.59 -13.99 -12.13
N THR A 203 7.17 -13.92 -13.34
CA THR A 203 8.62 -14.03 -13.54
C THR A 203 9.36 -12.86 -12.89
N TYR A 204 8.88 -11.62 -13.11
CA TYR A 204 9.45 -10.44 -12.46
C TYR A 204 9.40 -10.55 -10.93
N LEU A 205 8.24 -10.96 -10.40
CA LEU A 205 8.08 -11.14 -8.96
C LEU A 205 9.03 -12.20 -8.41
N GLY A 206 9.23 -13.32 -9.11
CA GLY A 206 10.17 -14.37 -8.71
C GLY A 206 11.59 -13.84 -8.54
N TYR A 207 12.06 -13.01 -9.47
CA TYR A 207 13.38 -12.36 -9.33
C TYR A 207 13.41 -11.33 -8.20
N ALA A 208 12.37 -10.51 -8.06
CA ALA A 208 12.30 -9.52 -7.00
C ALA A 208 12.23 -10.15 -5.60
N LEU A 209 11.57 -11.30 -5.44
CA LEU A 209 11.52 -12.02 -4.16
C LEU A 209 12.90 -12.50 -3.71
N ALA A 210 13.75 -12.97 -4.63
CA ALA A 210 15.12 -13.32 -4.29
C ALA A 210 15.91 -12.10 -3.79
N HIS A 211 15.73 -10.94 -4.45
CA HIS A 211 16.33 -9.69 -4.00
C HIS A 211 15.76 -9.20 -2.64
N TYR A 212 14.45 -9.32 -2.44
CA TYR A 212 13.83 -8.93 -1.16
C TYR A 212 14.27 -9.81 0.01
N ALA A 213 14.58 -11.08 -0.24
CA ALA A 213 15.08 -12.00 0.77
C ALA A 213 16.49 -11.62 1.32
N ASP A 214 17.22 -10.73 0.65
CA ASP A 214 18.45 -10.15 1.19
C ASP A 214 18.19 -9.15 2.33
N PHE A 215 16.95 -8.63 2.45
CA PHE A 215 16.59 -7.58 3.40
C PHE A 215 15.52 -8.02 4.41
N TYR A 216 14.66 -8.99 4.04
CA TYR A 216 13.53 -9.45 4.84
C TYR A 216 13.66 -10.94 5.11
N GLU A 217 13.64 -11.33 6.37
CA GLU A 217 13.61 -12.74 6.77
C GLU A 217 12.16 -13.24 6.74
N PHE A 218 11.73 -13.82 5.63
CA PHE A 218 10.38 -14.36 5.47
C PHE A 218 10.41 -15.81 4.96
N ASN A 219 9.44 -16.59 5.43
CA ASN A 219 9.18 -17.97 4.97
C ASN A 219 7.86 -18.09 4.22
N HIS A 220 7.03 -17.06 4.30
CA HIS A 220 5.70 -17.03 3.72
C HIS A 220 5.51 -15.75 2.91
N LEU A 221 4.93 -15.90 1.71
CA LEU A 221 4.51 -14.81 0.83
C LEU A 221 2.98 -14.77 0.78
N LEU A 222 2.41 -13.58 0.90
CA LEU A 222 0.97 -13.36 0.86
C LEU A 222 0.59 -12.35 -0.23
#